data_dcbde38ab5f015f7392d5d4aaf775e45
#
_entry.id   dcbde38ab5f015f7392d5d4aaf775e45
#
_cell.length_a   1.000
_cell.length_b   1.000
_cell.length_c   1.000
_cell.angle_alpha   90.00
_cell.angle_beta   90.00
_cell.angle_gamma   90.00
#
_symmetry.space_group_name_H-M   'P 1'
#
loop_
_entity.id
_entity.type
_entity.pdbx_description
1 polymer ?
#
loop_
_entity_poly.entity_id
_entity_poly.type
_entity_poly.pdbx_seq_one_letter_code
_entity_poly.pdbx_strand_id
1 'polypeptide(L)'
;VCSSDLIDGCVEISNEVGETKIGDPYNKYMANNVTEALYAVESWYSWHSRDDYTNNIYSIRNAYYGSLDGKVSDKSISKLVAGANAELDTKVSAAITTAASAIQAIPQPFRNNINSQETVSAIKACEELESVLDKELKPYIRDNSTINSNEALDPIVENYVNVVVLPTYKDLKEKNSTLYDAVVALANNPSNSAFETACNAWITAREPWEESEAFLFGPVDELGLDPNMDSWPLDQNAIVQILNSQKWGDLEWSEGDDDAKVESAQNVRGFHTLEFLLFKDGKPRTVK
;
A
#
# COMPACT_ATOMS: atom_id res chain seq x y z
N VAL A 1 5.98 -8.34 17.46
CA VAL A 1 6.63 -7.24 16.72
C VAL A 1 7.89 -6.87 17.50
N CYS A 2 9.04 -6.94 16.87
CA CYS A 2 10.27 -6.41 17.44
C CYS A 2 10.69 -5.14 16.65
N SER A 3 11.70 -4.43 17.15
CA SER A 3 12.16 -3.20 16.49
C SER A 3 12.79 -3.45 15.11
N SER A 4 13.31 -4.66 14.85
CA SER A 4 13.80 -5.04 13.53
C SER A 4 12.65 -5.19 12.54
N ASP A 5 11.56 -5.87 12.91
CA ASP A 5 10.41 -6.08 12.04
C ASP A 5 9.82 -4.75 11.55
N LEU A 6 9.76 -3.74 12.43
CA LEU A 6 9.29 -2.40 12.08
C LEU A 6 10.16 -1.75 10.99
N ILE A 7 11.48 -1.85 11.10
CA ILE A 7 12.39 -1.25 10.10
C ILE A 7 12.39 -2.08 8.82
N ASP A 8 12.35 -3.41 8.94
CA ASP A 8 12.32 -4.32 7.79
C ASP A 8 11.07 -4.08 6.94
N GLY A 9 9.89 -3.95 7.56
CA GLY A 9 8.67 -3.58 6.81
C GLY A 9 8.78 -2.22 6.11
N CYS A 10 9.45 -1.24 6.71
CA CYS A 10 9.71 0.05 6.05
C CYS A 10 10.65 -0.10 4.85
N VAL A 11 11.68 -0.96 4.94
CA VAL A 11 12.61 -1.25 3.83
C VAL A 11 11.87 -1.96 2.71
N GLU A 12 11.09 -2.99 3.02
CA GLU A 12 10.35 -3.79 2.06
C GLU A 12 9.39 -2.93 1.25
N ILE A 13 8.54 -2.11 1.88
CA ILE A 13 7.58 -1.29 1.14
C ILE A 13 8.28 -0.16 0.36
N SER A 14 9.40 0.40 0.82
CA SER A 14 10.13 1.41 0.03
C SER A 14 10.73 0.81 -1.24
N ASN A 15 11.25 -0.43 -1.18
CA ASN A 15 11.72 -1.19 -2.33
C ASN A 15 10.56 -1.52 -3.27
N GLU A 16 9.46 -2.05 -2.73
CA GLU A 16 8.30 -2.45 -3.53
C GLU A 16 7.72 -1.27 -4.32
N VAL A 17 7.55 -0.12 -3.70
CA VAL A 17 7.07 1.09 -4.40
C VAL A 17 8.03 1.51 -5.49
N GLY A 18 9.34 1.53 -5.21
CA GLY A 18 10.35 1.96 -6.17
C GLY A 18 10.56 0.99 -7.32
N GLU A 19 10.75 -0.28 -7.02
CA GLU A 19 11.15 -1.31 -7.98
C GLU A 19 9.95 -1.97 -8.68
N THR A 20 8.90 -2.30 -7.92
CA THR A 20 7.77 -3.10 -8.41
C THR A 20 6.62 -2.22 -8.86
N LYS A 21 6.08 -1.36 -7.98
CA LYS A 21 4.85 -0.61 -8.28
C LYS A 21 5.08 0.51 -9.32
N ILE A 22 6.24 1.18 -9.30
CA ILE A 22 6.60 2.24 -10.25
C ILE A 22 7.63 1.75 -11.28
N GLY A 23 8.66 1.04 -10.84
CA GLY A 23 9.81 0.65 -11.65
C GLY A 23 9.47 -0.41 -12.70
N ASP A 24 8.72 -1.45 -12.36
CA ASP A 24 8.35 -2.50 -13.31
C ASP A 24 7.51 -1.98 -14.50
N PRO A 25 6.43 -1.19 -14.29
CA PRO A 25 5.75 -0.52 -15.39
C PRO A 25 6.68 0.36 -16.25
N TYR A 26 7.55 1.15 -15.60
CA TYR A 26 8.53 2.00 -16.30
C TYR A 26 9.48 1.16 -17.15
N ASN A 27 10.09 0.12 -16.62
CA ASN A 27 11.04 -0.74 -17.31
C ASN A 27 10.39 -1.48 -18.49
N LYS A 28 9.18 -2.01 -18.32
CA LYS A 28 8.39 -2.61 -19.40
C LYS A 28 8.11 -1.60 -20.51
N TYR A 29 7.72 -0.37 -20.15
CA TYR A 29 7.48 0.69 -21.12
C TYR A 29 8.74 1.05 -21.92
N MET A 30 9.87 1.21 -21.24
CA MET A 30 11.17 1.53 -21.86
C MET A 30 11.71 0.37 -22.72
N ALA A 31 11.34 -0.86 -22.41
CA ALA A 31 11.63 -2.06 -23.23
C ALA A 31 10.66 -2.19 -24.43
N ASN A 32 9.79 -1.21 -24.68
CA ASN A 32 8.76 -1.19 -25.75
C ASN A 32 7.64 -2.24 -25.56
N ASN A 33 7.47 -2.76 -24.35
CA ASN A 33 6.37 -3.64 -23.94
C ASN A 33 5.21 -2.82 -23.40
N VAL A 34 4.72 -1.86 -24.19
CA VAL A 34 3.77 -0.83 -23.73
C VAL A 34 2.48 -1.43 -23.17
N THR A 35 1.93 -2.46 -23.79
CA THR A 35 0.69 -3.10 -23.31
C THR A 35 0.90 -3.72 -21.93
N GLU A 36 2.00 -4.45 -21.72
CA GLU A 36 2.32 -5.05 -20.43
C GLU A 36 2.58 -3.99 -19.36
N ALA A 37 3.25 -2.90 -19.73
CA ALA A 37 3.48 -1.77 -18.84
C ALA A 37 2.18 -1.15 -18.32
N LEU A 38 1.21 -0.95 -19.22
CA LEU A 38 -0.10 -0.37 -18.86
C LEU A 38 -0.92 -1.26 -17.92
N TYR A 39 -0.79 -2.57 -18.04
CA TYR A 39 -1.48 -3.54 -17.16
C TYR A 39 -0.70 -3.88 -15.90
N ALA A 40 0.58 -3.52 -15.82
CA ALA A 40 1.37 -3.65 -14.61
C ALA A 40 1.10 -2.53 -13.59
N VAL A 41 0.51 -1.40 -14.01
CA VAL A 41 0.17 -0.30 -13.12
C VAL A 41 -1.00 -0.69 -12.22
N GLU A 42 -0.79 -0.68 -10.93
CA GLU A 42 -1.81 -0.91 -9.90
C GLU A 42 -2.78 0.29 -9.79
N SER A 43 -4.03 0.05 -9.37
CA SER A 43 -5.08 1.09 -9.21
C SER A 43 -5.30 1.99 -10.45
N TRP A 44 -5.14 1.43 -11.64
CA TRP A 44 -5.24 2.22 -12.86
C TRP A 44 -6.68 2.45 -13.36
N TYR A 45 -7.66 1.65 -12.94
CA TYR A 45 -9.05 1.86 -13.33
C TYR A 45 -9.64 3.13 -12.69
N SER A 46 -9.26 3.38 -11.46
CA SER A 46 -9.64 4.56 -10.67
C SER A 46 -8.74 5.77 -10.90
N TRP A 47 -7.57 5.55 -11.53
CA TRP A 47 -6.46 6.52 -11.63
C TRP A 47 -5.87 6.92 -10.27
N HIS A 48 -5.90 6.02 -9.30
CA HIS A 48 -5.53 6.32 -7.91
C HIS A 48 -4.10 5.89 -7.54
N SER A 49 -3.36 5.25 -8.47
CA SER A 49 -2.01 4.69 -8.25
C SER A 49 -1.06 5.63 -7.50
N ARG A 50 -1.00 6.91 -7.94
CA ARG A 50 -0.10 7.90 -7.33
C ARG A 50 -0.41 8.14 -5.85
N ASP A 51 -1.69 8.20 -5.50
CA ASP A 51 -2.11 8.47 -4.13
C ASP A 51 -1.92 7.22 -3.26
N ASP A 52 -2.17 6.03 -3.79
CA ASP A 52 -1.88 4.75 -3.14
C ASP A 52 -0.38 4.62 -2.82
N TYR A 53 0.49 4.81 -3.80
CA TYR A 53 1.95 4.74 -3.59
C TYR A 53 2.47 5.81 -2.62
N THR A 54 1.84 6.99 -2.58
CA THR A 54 2.16 8.01 -1.57
C THR A 54 1.78 7.54 -0.17
N ASN A 55 0.63 6.86 -0.01
CA ASN A 55 0.18 6.31 1.26
C ASN A 55 1.09 5.15 1.72
N ASN A 56 1.66 4.37 0.79
CA ASN A 56 2.71 3.41 1.14
C ASN A 56 3.92 4.11 1.79
N ILE A 57 4.38 5.23 1.25
CA ILE A 57 5.46 6.01 1.88
C ILE A 57 5.01 6.63 3.21
N TYR A 58 3.74 7.01 3.34
CA TYR A 58 3.20 7.48 4.62
C TYR A 58 3.11 6.36 5.67
N SER A 59 2.97 5.09 5.28
CA SER A 59 3.10 3.98 6.22
C SER A 59 4.48 3.96 6.88
N ILE A 60 5.56 4.22 6.09
CA ILE A 60 6.94 4.34 6.60
C ILE A 60 7.06 5.55 7.54
N ARG A 61 6.53 6.72 7.14
CA ARG A 61 6.51 7.92 7.99
C ARG A 61 5.84 7.65 9.33
N ASN A 62 4.66 7.04 9.29
CA ASN A 62 3.86 6.75 10.47
C ASN A 62 4.58 5.77 11.41
N ALA A 63 5.24 4.75 10.85
CA ALA A 63 6.08 3.81 11.60
C ALA A 63 7.28 4.51 12.25
N TYR A 64 8.02 5.32 11.48
CA TYR A 64 9.22 6.01 11.92
C TYR A 64 8.91 7.10 12.96
N TYR A 65 7.82 7.87 12.75
CA TYR A 65 7.41 8.95 13.68
C TYR A 65 6.55 8.46 14.84
N GLY A 66 6.03 7.23 14.79
CA GLY A 66 5.19 6.66 15.85
C GLY A 66 3.86 7.40 16.04
N SER A 67 3.29 7.94 14.95
CA SER A 67 2.02 8.69 14.94
C SER A 67 1.36 8.66 13.56
N LEU A 68 0.05 8.92 13.51
CA LEU A 68 -0.72 9.02 12.27
C LEU A 68 -0.93 10.48 11.80
N ASP A 69 -0.59 11.47 12.63
CA ASP A 69 -0.79 12.90 12.32
C ASP A 69 0.42 13.59 11.68
N GLY A 70 1.46 12.80 11.34
CA GLY A 70 2.71 13.29 10.75
C GLY A 70 3.64 14.02 11.71
N LYS A 71 3.35 14.02 13.02
CA LYS A 71 4.23 14.58 14.04
C LYS A 71 5.06 13.48 14.69
N VAL A 72 6.28 13.84 15.08
CA VAL A 72 7.17 12.91 15.79
C VAL A 72 6.68 12.70 17.22
N SER A 73 6.38 11.46 17.58
CA SER A 73 6.05 11.05 18.95
C SER A 73 7.32 11.03 19.82
N ASP A 74 7.19 11.35 21.09
CA ASP A 74 8.29 11.17 22.05
C ASP A 74 8.69 9.69 22.22
N LYS A 75 7.81 8.76 21.84
CA LYS A 75 8.05 7.31 21.82
C LYS A 75 8.10 6.83 20.37
N SER A 76 9.13 7.23 19.61
CA SER A 76 9.32 6.88 18.21
C SER A 76 10.77 6.55 17.89
N ILE A 77 10.99 5.85 16.79
CA ILE A 77 12.35 5.60 16.26
C ILE A 77 13.03 6.94 15.93
N SER A 78 12.33 7.87 15.28
CA SER A 78 12.84 9.21 14.97
C SER A 78 13.36 9.93 16.24
N LYS A 79 12.58 9.96 17.30
CA LYS A 79 12.99 10.61 18.56
C LYS A 79 14.19 9.94 19.20
N LEU A 80 14.23 8.61 19.18
CA LEU A 80 15.35 7.83 19.69
C LEU A 80 16.64 8.13 18.91
N VAL A 81 16.56 8.08 17.59
CA VAL A 81 17.69 8.33 16.68
C VAL A 81 18.14 9.78 16.78
N ALA A 82 17.24 10.75 16.77
CA ALA A 82 17.56 12.17 16.91
C ALA A 82 18.36 12.47 18.20
N GLY A 83 18.04 11.79 19.29
CA GLY A 83 18.77 11.92 20.56
C GLY A 83 20.21 11.42 20.52
N ALA A 84 20.51 10.46 19.65
CA ALA A 84 21.83 9.84 19.53
C ALA A 84 22.61 10.31 18.27
N ASN A 85 21.91 10.59 17.18
CA ASN A 85 22.45 11.04 15.89
C ASN A 85 21.40 11.87 15.13
N ALA A 86 21.36 13.17 15.40
CA ALA A 86 20.40 14.09 14.78
C ALA A 86 20.59 14.24 13.26
N GLU A 87 21.80 14.01 12.74
CA GLU A 87 22.07 14.08 11.30
C GLU A 87 21.40 12.90 10.57
N LEU A 88 21.49 11.68 11.14
CA LEU A 88 20.83 10.50 10.59
C LEU A 88 19.29 10.65 10.63
N ASP A 89 18.72 11.11 11.74
CA ASP A 89 17.28 11.37 11.83
C ASP A 89 16.81 12.37 10.77
N THR A 90 17.57 13.46 10.60
CA THR A 90 17.29 14.46 9.55
C THR A 90 17.34 13.83 8.16
N LYS A 91 18.32 12.96 7.89
CA LYS A 91 18.47 12.27 6.62
C LYS A 91 17.29 11.33 6.33
N VAL A 92 16.90 10.50 7.30
CA VAL A 92 15.74 9.59 7.16
C VAL A 92 14.46 10.37 6.92
N SER A 93 14.19 11.40 7.72
CA SER A 93 12.99 12.24 7.58
C SER A 93 12.94 12.97 6.22
N ALA A 94 14.09 13.43 5.73
CA ALA A 94 14.20 14.06 4.41
C ALA A 94 13.96 13.04 3.28
N ALA A 95 14.49 11.81 3.39
CA ALA A 95 14.29 10.77 2.40
C ALA A 95 12.80 10.37 2.28
N ILE A 96 12.11 10.18 3.41
CA ILE A 96 10.67 9.91 3.45
C ILE A 96 9.89 11.04 2.76
N THR A 97 10.17 12.29 3.10
CA THR A 97 9.48 13.45 2.53
C THR A 97 9.75 13.58 1.03
N THR A 98 11.00 13.32 0.61
CA THR A 98 11.41 13.39 -0.80
C THR A 98 10.72 12.31 -1.62
N ALA A 99 10.65 11.06 -1.13
CA ALA A 99 9.97 9.97 -1.82
C ALA A 99 8.48 10.27 -2.01
N ALA A 100 7.76 10.65 -0.95
CA ALA A 100 6.35 11.02 -1.03
C ALA A 100 6.12 12.19 -2.01
N SER A 101 6.95 13.22 -1.95
CA SER A 101 6.83 14.41 -2.82
C SER A 101 7.13 14.08 -4.27
N ALA A 102 8.12 13.21 -4.55
CA ALA A 102 8.47 12.80 -5.90
C ALA A 102 7.35 11.95 -6.54
N ILE A 103 6.71 11.06 -5.77
CA ILE A 103 5.56 10.30 -6.23
C ILE A 103 4.39 11.25 -6.54
N GLN A 104 4.09 12.20 -5.64
CA GLN A 104 3.03 13.20 -5.86
C GLN A 104 3.30 14.11 -7.06
N ALA A 105 4.54 14.28 -7.48
CA ALA A 105 4.89 15.05 -8.67
C ALA A 105 4.60 14.32 -9.98
N ILE A 106 4.41 12.99 -9.98
CA ILE A 106 4.08 12.22 -11.19
C ILE A 106 2.76 12.75 -11.77
N PRO A 107 2.72 13.11 -13.08
CA PRO A 107 1.48 13.57 -13.70
C PRO A 107 0.38 12.51 -13.67
N GLN A 108 -0.85 12.94 -13.38
CA GLN A 108 -2.02 12.06 -13.35
C GLN A 108 -2.63 11.87 -14.75
N PRO A 109 -3.14 10.68 -15.08
CA PRO A 109 -2.96 9.44 -14.33
C PRO A 109 -1.57 8.84 -14.58
N PHE A 110 -0.99 8.17 -13.60
CA PHE A 110 0.31 7.52 -13.72
C PHE A 110 0.39 6.60 -14.94
N ARG A 111 -0.63 5.79 -15.16
CA ARG A 111 -0.72 4.88 -16.32
C ARG A 111 -0.45 5.55 -17.67
N ASN A 112 -0.82 6.81 -17.84
CA ASN A 112 -0.61 7.57 -19.08
C ASN A 112 0.72 8.33 -19.09
N ASN A 113 1.45 8.34 -17.98
CA ASN A 113 2.66 9.13 -17.75
C ASN A 113 3.82 8.27 -17.22
N ILE A 114 3.79 6.95 -17.48
CA ILE A 114 4.77 5.97 -16.99
C ILE A 114 6.21 6.37 -17.30
N ASN A 115 6.46 6.97 -18.47
CA ASN A 115 7.78 7.39 -18.94
C ASN A 115 8.11 8.87 -18.65
N SER A 116 7.40 9.52 -17.76
CA SER A 116 7.68 10.91 -17.40
C SER A 116 9.01 11.03 -16.62
N GLN A 117 9.58 12.24 -16.63
CA GLN A 117 10.80 12.52 -15.85
C GLN A 117 10.53 12.43 -14.34
N GLU A 118 9.31 12.76 -13.93
CA GLU A 118 8.86 12.66 -12.55
C GLU A 118 8.78 11.21 -12.09
N THR A 119 8.39 10.28 -12.97
CA THR A 119 8.44 8.84 -12.69
C THR A 119 9.86 8.37 -12.38
N VAL A 120 10.84 8.78 -13.20
CA VAL A 120 12.26 8.47 -12.95
C VAL A 120 12.74 9.07 -11.63
N SER A 121 12.28 10.28 -11.31
CA SER A 121 12.62 10.95 -10.04
C SER A 121 12.01 10.23 -8.83
N ALA A 122 10.78 9.73 -8.96
CA ALA A 122 10.12 8.97 -7.91
C ALA A 122 10.82 7.62 -7.64
N ILE A 123 11.19 6.87 -8.68
CA ILE A 123 11.97 5.63 -8.55
C ILE A 123 13.26 5.90 -7.76
N LYS A 124 14.04 6.90 -8.17
CA LYS A 124 15.30 7.24 -7.48
C LYS A 124 15.10 7.67 -6.04
N ALA A 125 14.02 8.38 -5.75
CA ALA A 125 13.72 8.82 -4.39
C ALA A 125 13.35 7.64 -3.48
N CYS A 126 12.65 6.63 -4.00
CA CYS A 126 12.35 5.39 -3.27
C CYS A 126 13.62 4.53 -3.06
N GLU A 127 14.48 4.41 -4.09
CA GLU A 127 15.79 3.72 -3.98
C GLU A 127 16.69 4.39 -2.91
N GLU A 128 16.72 5.72 -2.85
CA GLU A 128 17.46 6.45 -1.81
C GLU A 128 16.84 6.23 -0.42
N LEU A 129 15.52 6.25 -0.30
CA LEU A 129 14.83 5.96 0.95
C LEU A 129 15.15 4.54 1.44
N GLU A 130 15.04 3.52 0.59
CA GLU A 130 15.41 2.15 0.90
C GLU A 130 16.88 2.07 1.36
N SER A 131 17.79 2.71 0.62
CA SER A 131 19.22 2.71 0.95
C SER A 131 19.51 3.34 2.31
N VAL A 132 18.86 4.44 2.65
CA VAL A 132 19.00 5.10 3.96
C VAL A 132 18.45 4.24 5.08
N LEU A 133 17.30 3.60 4.87
CA LEU A 133 16.69 2.71 5.86
C LEU A 133 17.53 1.45 6.09
N ASP A 134 17.91 0.74 5.02
CA ASP A 134 18.59 -0.56 5.11
C ASP A 134 20.09 -0.44 5.45
N LYS A 135 20.80 0.52 4.83
CA LYS A 135 22.27 0.60 4.94
C LYS A 135 22.76 1.58 5.99
N GLU A 136 21.91 2.47 6.49
CA GLU A 136 22.31 3.47 7.48
C GLU A 136 21.51 3.36 8.78
N LEU A 137 20.17 3.43 8.72
CA LEU A 137 19.32 3.41 9.93
C LEU A 137 19.37 2.05 10.63
N LYS A 138 19.09 0.97 9.90
CA LYS A 138 19.03 -0.40 10.46
C LYS A 138 20.34 -0.81 11.12
N PRO A 139 21.53 -0.71 10.48
CA PRO A 139 22.79 -1.03 11.14
C PRO A 139 23.13 -0.06 12.26
N TYR A 140 22.78 1.23 12.16
CA TYR A 140 23.02 2.19 13.25
C TYR A 140 22.27 1.80 14.51
N ILE A 141 20.99 1.41 14.42
CA ILE A 141 20.22 0.97 15.59
C ILE A 141 20.77 -0.37 16.09
N ARG A 142 21.00 -1.35 15.21
CA ARG A 142 21.50 -2.69 15.57
C ARG A 142 22.84 -2.63 16.33
N ASP A 143 23.77 -1.82 15.84
CA ASP A 143 25.16 -1.83 16.31
C ASP A 143 25.42 -0.82 17.45
N ASN A 144 24.43 0.01 17.82
CA ASN A 144 24.54 0.99 18.89
C ASN A 144 23.86 0.49 20.17
N SER A 145 24.67 -0.06 21.07
CA SER A 145 24.20 -0.63 22.34
C SER A 145 23.51 0.38 23.26
N THR A 146 23.68 1.68 23.03
CA THR A 146 23.03 2.74 23.85
C THR A 146 21.53 2.84 23.53
N ILE A 147 21.15 2.59 22.28
CA ILE A 147 19.77 2.68 21.80
C ILE A 147 19.17 1.31 21.47
N ASN A 148 20.00 0.28 21.25
CA ASN A 148 19.55 -1.10 21.04
C ASN A 148 19.43 -1.84 22.36
N SER A 149 18.44 -1.47 23.16
CA SER A 149 18.09 -2.16 24.39
C SER A 149 16.59 -2.24 24.56
N ASN A 150 16.09 -3.26 25.24
CA ASN A 150 14.65 -3.38 25.52
C ASN A 150 14.10 -2.13 26.21
N GLU A 151 14.89 -1.55 27.14
CA GLU A 151 14.51 -0.37 27.89
C GLU A 151 14.24 0.84 26.96
N ALA A 152 15.01 0.98 25.87
CA ALA A 152 14.82 2.04 24.88
C ALA A 152 13.74 1.71 23.83
N LEU A 153 13.66 0.44 23.40
CA LEU A 153 12.84 0.03 22.26
C LEU A 153 11.43 -0.43 22.65
N ASP A 154 11.23 -1.10 23.80
CA ASP A 154 9.91 -1.60 24.20
C ASP A 154 8.84 -0.49 24.26
N PRO A 155 9.11 0.72 24.80
CA PRO A 155 8.14 1.81 24.80
C PRO A 155 7.78 2.32 23.40
N ILE A 156 8.71 2.19 22.42
CA ILE A 156 8.51 2.58 21.02
C ILE A 156 7.64 1.55 20.34
N VAL A 157 7.93 0.26 20.52
CA VAL A 157 7.12 -0.84 19.95
C VAL A 157 5.69 -0.79 20.52
N GLU A 158 5.53 -0.58 21.84
CA GLU A 158 4.22 -0.43 22.46
C GLU A 158 3.45 0.76 21.87
N ASN A 159 4.10 1.92 21.72
CA ASN A 159 3.49 3.09 21.09
C ASN A 159 3.11 2.82 19.63
N TYR A 160 4.01 2.22 18.86
CA TYR A 160 3.76 1.87 17.47
C TYR A 160 2.52 0.98 17.32
N VAL A 161 2.41 -0.09 18.10
CA VAL A 161 1.24 -0.97 18.07
C VAL A 161 -0.04 -0.21 18.44
N ASN A 162 -0.02 0.56 19.53
CA ASN A 162 -1.22 1.18 20.09
C ASN A 162 -1.66 2.46 19.35
N VAL A 163 -0.73 3.19 18.72
CA VAL A 163 -1.00 4.51 18.12
C VAL A 163 -0.98 4.46 16.59
N VAL A 164 -0.26 3.50 15.99
CA VAL A 164 -0.20 3.35 14.54
C VAL A 164 -0.96 2.10 14.09
N VAL A 165 -0.50 0.90 14.44
CA VAL A 165 -1.02 -0.36 13.88
C VAL A 165 -2.51 -0.57 14.19
N LEU A 166 -2.87 -0.61 15.47
CA LEU A 166 -4.26 -0.88 15.86
C LEU A 166 -5.25 0.20 15.38
N PRO A 167 -4.94 1.50 15.45
CA PRO A 167 -5.83 2.52 14.90
C PRO A 167 -5.98 2.45 13.38
N THR A 168 -4.91 2.15 12.62
CA THR A 168 -4.99 1.97 11.16
C THR A 168 -5.90 0.80 10.79
N TYR A 169 -5.74 -0.37 11.41
CA TYR A 169 -6.62 -1.51 11.15
C TYR A 169 -8.06 -1.29 11.63
N LYS A 170 -8.26 -0.51 12.69
CA LYS A 170 -9.61 -0.12 13.12
C LYS A 170 -10.27 0.78 12.08
N ASP A 171 -9.56 1.78 11.58
CA ASP A 171 -10.04 2.68 10.53
C ASP A 171 -10.33 1.91 9.24
N LEU A 172 -9.43 1.01 8.82
CA LEU A 172 -9.62 0.10 7.70
C LEU A 172 -10.91 -0.71 7.82
N LYS A 173 -11.16 -1.30 9.00
CA LYS A 173 -12.39 -2.07 9.27
C LYS A 173 -13.64 -1.20 9.14
N GLU A 174 -13.63 0.00 9.68
CA GLU A 174 -14.78 0.94 9.65
C GLU A 174 -15.04 1.41 8.21
N LYS A 175 -14.00 1.77 7.48
CA LYS A 175 -14.10 2.21 6.07
C LYS A 175 -14.52 1.07 5.14
N ASN A 176 -14.03 -0.16 5.35
CA ASN A 176 -14.48 -1.34 4.61
C ASN A 176 -15.94 -1.69 4.89
N SER A 177 -16.42 -1.51 6.11
CA SER A 177 -17.85 -1.66 6.41
C SER A 177 -18.69 -0.65 5.63
N THR A 178 -18.25 0.60 5.55
CA THR A 178 -18.89 1.65 4.75
C THR A 178 -18.88 1.32 3.26
N LEU A 179 -17.77 0.81 2.74
CA LEU A 179 -17.64 0.35 1.35
C LEU A 179 -18.61 -0.80 1.07
N TYR A 180 -18.67 -1.80 1.96
CA TYR A 180 -19.60 -2.91 1.84
C TYR A 180 -21.06 -2.44 1.76
N ASP A 181 -21.47 -1.56 2.66
CA ASP A 181 -22.83 -1.01 2.67
C ASP A 181 -23.14 -0.22 1.39
N ALA A 182 -22.18 0.55 0.87
CA ALA A 182 -22.34 1.29 -0.38
C ALA A 182 -22.48 0.34 -1.59
N VAL A 183 -21.69 -0.75 -1.64
CA VAL A 183 -21.78 -1.77 -2.71
C VAL A 183 -23.11 -2.52 -2.62
N VAL A 184 -23.58 -2.88 -1.44
CA VAL A 184 -24.89 -3.52 -1.23
C VAL A 184 -26.03 -2.57 -1.66
N ALA A 185 -25.95 -1.29 -1.34
CA ALA A 185 -26.92 -0.30 -1.77
C ALA A 185 -26.94 -0.14 -3.30
N LEU A 186 -25.76 -0.11 -3.94
CA LEU A 186 -25.62 -0.11 -5.40
C LEU A 186 -26.25 -1.35 -6.03
N ALA A 187 -25.99 -2.53 -5.48
CA ALA A 187 -26.57 -3.79 -6.00
C ALA A 187 -28.10 -3.83 -5.90
N ASN A 188 -28.65 -3.32 -4.79
CA ASN A 188 -30.11 -3.33 -4.56
C ASN A 188 -30.86 -2.24 -5.34
N ASN A 189 -30.23 -1.09 -5.61
CA ASN A 189 -30.85 0.04 -6.30
C ASN A 189 -29.81 0.73 -7.21
N PRO A 190 -29.47 0.14 -8.37
CA PRO A 190 -28.46 0.67 -9.28
C PRO A 190 -28.81 2.08 -9.77
N SER A 191 -27.89 3.03 -9.56
CA SER A 191 -27.99 4.39 -10.05
C SER A 191 -26.62 5.02 -10.18
N ASN A 192 -26.47 6.09 -10.96
CA ASN A 192 -25.20 6.80 -11.09
C ASN A 192 -24.74 7.35 -9.74
N SER A 193 -25.63 7.86 -8.91
CA SER A 193 -25.30 8.33 -7.57
C SER A 193 -24.84 7.20 -6.66
N ALA A 194 -25.39 6.00 -6.77
CA ALA A 194 -24.95 4.83 -6.01
C ALA A 194 -23.55 4.38 -6.48
N PHE A 195 -23.22 4.45 -7.78
CA PHE A 195 -21.86 4.25 -8.26
C PHE A 195 -20.88 5.26 -7.71
N GLU A 196 -21.21 6.56 -7.72
CA GLU A 196 -20.37 7.61 -7.11
C GLU A 196 -20.12 7.35 -5.62
N THR A 197 -21.16 6.96 -4.88
CA THR A 197 -21.05 6.65 -3.45
C THR A 197 -20.11 5.46 -3.21
N ALA A 198 -20.27 4.38 -3.97
CA ALA A 198 -19.41 3.19 -3.86
C ALA A 198 -17.95 3.50 -4.26
N CYS A 199 -17.73 4.28 -5.31
CA CYS A 199 -16.39 4.72 -5.73
C CYS A 199 -15.71 5.57 -4.66
N ASN A 200 -16.41 6.52 -4.05
CA ASN A 200 -15.86 7.36 -2.98
C ASN A 200 -15.56 6.53 -1.73
N ALA A 201 -16.40 5.57 -1.39
CA ALA A 201 -16.15 4.64 -0.29
C ALA A 201 -14.94 3.74 -0.56
N TRP A 202 -14.75 3.29 -1.80
CA TRP A 202 -13.57 2.52 -2.21
C TRP A 202 -12.30 3.33 -2.04
N ILE A 203 -12.22 4.56 -2.58
CA ILE A 203 -11.07 5.46 -2.41
C ILE A 203 -10.75 5.67 -0.94
N THR A 204 -11.79 5.92 -0.12
CA THR A 204 -11.61 6.16 1.32
C THR A 204 -11.11 4.91 2.05
N ALA A 205 -11.54 3.71 1.64
CA ALA A 205 -11.12 2.47 2.27
C ALA A 205 -9.69 2.03 1.85
N ARG A 206 -9.21 2.46 0.68
CA ARG A 206 -7.82 2.22 0.23
C ARG A 206 -6.80 2.88 1.14
N GLU A 207 -7.03 4.13 1.56
CA GLU A 207 -6.07 4.92 2.33
C GLU A 207 -5.48 4.17 3.55
N PRO A 208 -6.27 3.67 4.53
CA PRO A 208 -5.70 2.94 5.66
C PRO A 208 -5.12 1.57 5.29
N TRP A 209 -5.52 0.97 4.17
CA TRP A 209 -4.85 -0.23 3.66
C TRP A 209 -3.44 0.11 3.20
N GLU A 210 -3.28 1.09 2.32
CA GLU A 210 -1.98 1.55 1.84
C GLU A 210 -1.07 2.07 2.97
N GLU A 211 -1.66 2.73 3.98
CA GLU A 211 -0.94 3.15 5.17
C GLU A 211 -0.59 1.99 6.13
N SER A 212 -1.03 0.76 5.85
CA SER A 212 -0.65 -0.45 6.59
C SER A 212 0.51 -1.22 5.98
N GLU A 213 0.97 -0.89 4.80
CA GLU A 213 1.95 -1.63 4.02
C GLU A 213 3.30 -1.82 4.74
N ALA A 214 3.74 -0.88 5.57
CA ALA A 214 4.94 -1.05 6.39
C ALA A 214 4.81 -2.10 7.51
N PHE A 215 3.64 -2.71 7.72
CA PHE A 215 3.41 -3.68 8.79
C PHE A 215 2.51 -4.87 8.40
N LEU A 216 2.65 -5.34 7.17
CA LEU A 216 2.00 -6.56 6.66
C LEU A 216 2.72 -7.84 7.13
N PHE A 217 3.17 -7.88 8.37
CA PHE A 217 3.85 -9.03 8.99
C PHE A 217 3.08 -9.58 10.19
N GLY A 218 3.52 -10.73 10.72
CA GLY A 218 2.87 -11.41 11.84
C GLY A 218 1.45 -11.87 11.48
N PRO A 219 0.41 -11.54 12.26
CA PRO A 219 -0.95 -12.05 12.03
C PRO A 219 -1.53 -11.74 10.66
N VAL A 220 -1.12 -10.64 10.02
CA VAL A 220 -1.60 -10.24 8.68
C VAL A 220 -1.05 -11.17 7.61
N ASP A 221 0.25 -11.46 7.68
CA ASP A 221 0.93 -12.42 6.81
C ASP A 221 0.45 -13.85 7.09
N GLU A 222 0.43 -14.28 8.36
CA GLU A 222 -0.03 -15.61 8.78
C GLU A 222 -1.46 -15.93 8.31
N LEU A 223 -2.33 -14.94 8.22
CA LEU A 223 -3.71 -15.06 7.75
C LEU A 223 -3.85 -14.82 6.24
N GLY A 224 -2.77 -14.48 5.54
CA GLY A 224 -2.78 -14.18 4.11
C GLY A 224 -3.73 -13.03 3.77
N LEU A 225 -3.77 -11.96 4.58
CA LEU A 225 -4.74 -10.88 4.37
C LEU A 225 -4.43 -10.10 3.09
N ASP A 226 -3.16 -9.83 2.82
CA ASP A 226 -2.74 -9.08 1.65
C ASP A 226 -3.20 -9.75 0.33
N PRO A 227 -2.84 -10.98 -0.02
CA PRO A 227 -3.27 -11.59 -1.28
C PRO A 227 -4.80 -11.79 -1.35
N ASN A 228 -5.51 -11.70 -0.23
CA ASN A 228 -6.97 -11.78 -0.19
C ASN A 228 -7.67 -10.45 -0.38
N MET A 229 -7.02 -9.35 -0.03
CA MET A 229 -7.59 -8.01 -0.07
C MET A 229 -7.08 -7.18 -1.24
N ASP A 230 -5.84 -7.40 -1.69
CA ASP A 230 -5.15 -6.49 -2.59
C ASP A 230 -4.32 -7.17 -3.70
N SER A 231 -4.66 -8.39 -4.07
CA SER A 231 -3.94 -9.14 -5.11
C SER A 231 -3.80 -8.36 -6.41
N TRP A 232 -2.58 -8.25 -6.91
CA TRP A 232 -2.24 -7.64 -8.20
C TRP A 232 -1.14 -8.46 -8.90
N PRO A 233 -1.16 -8.69 -10.21
CA PRO A 233 -2.16 -8.23 -11.20
C PRO A 233 -3.48 -8.98 -11.15
N LEU A 234 -4.56 -8.27 -11.51
CA LEU A 234 -5.93 -8.78 -11.55
C LEU A 234 -6.18 -9.67 -12.77
N ASP A 235 -6.82 -10.82 -12.59
CA ASP A 235 -7.31 -11.63 -13.73
C ASP A 235 -8.68 -11.17 -14.24
N GLN A 236 -8.67 -10.16 -15.09
CA GLN A 236 -9.87 -9.59 -15.70
C GLN A 236 -10.68 -10.63 -16.50
N ASN A 237 -10.00 -11.57 -17.18
CA ASN A 237 -10.68 -12.57 -18.00
C ASN A 237 -11.46 -13.54 -17.12
N ALA A 238 -10.85 -14.00 -16.02
CA ALA A 238 -11.51 -14.86 -15.05
C ALA A 238 -12.71 -14.14 -14.40
N ILE A 239 -12.59 -12.87 -14.01
CA ILE A 239 -13.71 -12.09 -13.47
C ILE A 239 -14.87 -12.03 -14.48
N VAL A 240 -14.60 -11.70 -15.73
CA VAL A 240 -15.64 -11.66 -16.79
C VAL A 240 -16.27 -13.04 -17.02
N GLN A 241 -15.48 -14.12 -16.95
CA GLN A 241 -16.01 -15.49 -17.05
C GLN A 241 -16.91 -15.84 -15.87
N ILE A 242 -16.54 -15.50 -14.64
CA ILE A 242 -17.36 -15.70 -13.45
C ILE A 242 -18.67 -14.93 -13.55
N LEU A 243 -18.64 -13.67 -13.94
CA LEU A 243 -19.84 -12.85 -14.15
C LEU A 243 -20.79 -13.45 -15.20
N ASN A 244 -20.25 -13.94 -16.31
CA ASN A 244 -21.04 -14.52 -17.40
C ASN A 244 -21.60 -15.93 -17.05
N SER A 245 -20.82 -16.74 -16.35
CA SER A 245 -21.19 -18.11 -15.99
C SER A 245 -21.94 -18.22 -14.67
N GLN A 246 -21.88 -17.19 -13.83
CA GLN A 246 -22.40 -17.15 -12.46
C GLN A 246 -21.81 -18.26 -11.57
N LYS A 247 -20.57 -18.68 -11.83
CA LYS A 247 -19.83 -19.65 -11.00
C LYS A 247 -19.20 -18.98 -9.80
N TRP A 248 -20.01 -18.56 -8.85
CA TRP A 248 -19.55 -17.82 -7.66
C TRP A 248 -18.59 -18.61 -6.76
N GLY A 249 -18.60 -19.96 -6.82
CA GLY A 249 -17.65 -20.81 -6.11
C GLY A 249 -16.19 -20.62 -6.55
N ASP A 250 -15.95 -20.01 -7.72
CA ASP A 250 -14.58 -19.70 -8.18
C ASP A 250 -13.96 -18.50 -7.43
N LEU A 251 -14.76 -17.77 -6.63
CA LEU A 251 -14.29 -16.70 -5.73
C LEU A 251 -13.80 -17.24 -4.37
N GLU A 252 -13.95 -18.53 -4.11
CA GLU A 252 -13.71 -19.12 -2.78
C GLU A 252 -12.74 -20.29 -2.87
N TRP A 253 -12.07 -20.56 -1.77
CA TRP A 253 -11.30 -21.77 -1.55
C TRP A 253 -11.60 -22.32 -0.15
N SER A 254 -11.21 -23.57 0.08
CA SER A 254 -11.37 -24.28 1.34
C SER A 254 -10.04 -24.77 1.87
N GLU A 255 -9.97 -25.06 3.17
CA GLU A 255 -8.81 -25.71 3.76
C GLU A 255 -8.53 -27.05 3.05
N GLY A 256 -7.29 -27.20 2.54
CA GLY A 256 -6.85 -28.37 1.77
C GLY A 256 -6.92 -28.24 0.26
N ASP A 257 -7.42 -27.10 -0.28
CA ASP A 257 -7.25 -26.77 -1.69
C ASP A 257 -5.75 -26.56 -1.99
N ASP A 258 -5.36 -26.80 -3.24
CA ASP A 258 -3.99 -26.55 -3.69
C ASP A 258 -3.71 -25.05 -3.89
N ASP A 259 -2.42 -24.70 -3.91
CA ASP A 259 -1.97 -23.30 -4.05
C ASP A 259 -2.52 -22.63 -5.32
N ALA A 260 -2.65 -23.38 -6.42
CA ALA A 260 -3.18 -22.85 -7.68
C ALA A 260 -4.66 -22.46 -7.57
N LYS A 261 -5.45 -23.21 -6.81
CA LYS A 261 -6.86 -22.88 -6.53
C LYS A 261 -6.96 -21.65 -5.64
N VAL A 262 -6.11 -21.56 -4.60
CA VAL A 262 -6.06 -20.41 -3.70
C VAL A 262 -5.70 -19.14 -4.47
N GLU A 263 -4.61 -19.16 -5.23
CA GLU A 263 -4.13 -18.03 -6.06
C GLU A 263 -5.19 -17.62 -7.09
N SER A 264 -5.82 -18.58 -7.77
CA SER A 264 -6.87 -18.30 -8.75
C SER A 264 -8.07 -17.57 -8.13
N ALA A 265 -8.45 -17.89 -6.89
CA ALA A 265 -9.53 -17.21 -6.19
C ALA A 265 -9.09 -15.83 -5.67
N GLN A 266 -7.84 -15.67 -5.21
CA GLN A 266 -7.28 -14.40 -4.78
C GLN A 266 -7.23 -13.37 -5.92
N ASN A 267 -6.83 -13.78 -7.13
CA ASN A 267 -6.68 -12.92 -8.30
C ASN A 267 -8.01 -12.38 -8.89
N VAL A 268 -9.16 -12.78 -8.34
CA VAL A 268 -10.49 -12.37 -8.82
C VAL A 268 -11.33 -11.69 -7.73
N ARG A 269 -10.71 -11.27 -6.62
CA ARG A 269 -11.41 -10.61 -5.50
C ARG A 269 -10.59 -9.48 -4.90
N GLY A 270 -11.07 -8.87 -3.82
CA GLY A 270 -10.41 -7.78 -3.13
C GLY A 270 -10.65 -6.40 -3.74
N PHE A 271 -9.81 -5.46 -3.36
CA PHE A 271 -9.92 -4.06 -3.75
C PHE A 271 -9.88 -3.87 -5.27
N HIS A 272 -8.96 -4.50 -5.96
CA HIS A 272 -8.78 -4.31 -7.40
C HIS A 272 -9.91 -4.92 -8.23
N THR A 273 -10.53 -6.00 -7.77
CA THR A 273 -11.75 -6.52 -8.42
C THR A 273 -12.92 -5.54 -8.27
N LEU A 274 -13.11 -4.96 -7.07
CA LEU A 274 -14.10 -3.91 -6.88
C LEU A 274 -13.78 -2.67 -7.72
N GLU A 275 -12.51 -2.27 -7.80
CA GLU A 275 -12.06 -1.17 -8.64
C GLU A 275 -12.46 -1.40 -10.11
N PHE A 276 -12.14 -2.57 -10.65
CA PHE A 276 -12.53 -2.96 -12.02
C PHE A 276 -14.04 -2.88 -12.25
N LEU A 277 -14.85 -3.25 -11.25
CA LEU A 277 -16.32 -3.24 -11.36
C LEU A 277 -16.91 -1.84 -11.17
N LEU A 278 -16.30 -0.98 -10.37
CA LEU A 278 -16.81 0.34 -10.01
C LEU A 278 -16.34 1.45 -10.93
N PHE A 279 -15.08 1.39 -11.42
CA PHE A 279 -14.45 2.46 -12.18
C PHE A 279 -14.24 2.14 -13.64
N LYS A 280 -14.19 3.19 -14.45
CA LYS A 280 -13.72 3.18 -15.82
C LYS A 280 -13.06 4.52 -16.14
N ASP A 281 -11.82 4.49 -16.61
CA ASP A 281 -11.06 5.68 -17.01
C ASP A 281 -11.06 6.77 -15.92
N GLY A 282 -10.81 6.39 -14.66
CA GLY A 282 -10.75 7.28 -13.52
C GLY A 282 -12.10 7.83 -13.04
N LYS A 283 -13.22 7.28 -13.53
CA LYS A 283 -14.57 7.77 -13.21
C LYS A 283 -15.48 6.63 -12.76
N PRO A 284 -16.49 6.92 -11.94
CA PRO A 284 -17.53 5.96 -11.65
C PRO A 284 -18.19 5.43 -12.94
N ARG A 285 -18.47 4.14 -12.99
CA ARG A 285 -19.33 3.57 -14.04
C ARG A 285 -20.75 4.12 -13.91
N THR A 286 -21.51 4.01 -14.98
CA THR A 286 -22.90 4.49 -15.05
C THR A 286 -23.85 3.36 -15.35
N VAL A 287 -25.05 3.44 -14.81
CA VAL A 287 -26.17 2.56 -15.24
C VAL A 287 -26.53 2.87 -16.69
N LYS A 288 -26.82 1.80 -17.45
CA LYS A 288 -27.27 1.90 -18.85
C LYS A 288 -28.78 2.06 -18.91
#